data_ad966b6b908e3a411e6fc5e40e5e7fc6
#
_entry.id   ad966b6b908e3a411e6fc5e40e5e7fc6
#
_cell.length_a   1.000
_cell.length_b   1.000
_cell.length_c   1.000
_cell.angle_alpha   90.00
_cell.angle_beta   90.00
_cell.angle_gamma   90.00
#
_symmetry.space_group_name_H-M   'P 1'
#
loop_
_entity.id
_entity.type
_entity.pdbx_description
1 polymer ?
#
loop_
_entity_poly.entity_id
_entity_poly.type
_entity_poly.pdbx_seq_one_letter_code
_entity_poly.pdbx_strand_id
1 'polypeptide(L)'
;SQLGFALQDVSRNLPGAFLIYIADKTNDRILFANQELIEFAGCKDFDEFLAYTDQRFRNLIHPEEQDAVETSIWKQIDSEKSGNNDYVKFRFAKKDGTYRPVFDHGRIVKSRYYGNVFYVLIMDCALIDSYYDKM
;
A
#
# COMPACT_ATOMS: atom_id res chain seq x y z
N SER A 1 -12.66 -8.47 -23.19
CA SER A 1 -13.46 -7.60 -22.35
C SER A 1 -14.26 -6.61 -23.18
N GLN A 2 -15.48 -6.33 -22.80
CA GLN A 2 -16.35 -5.38 -23.48
C GLN A 2 -15.80 -3.94 -23.41
N LEU A 3 -14.92 -3.67 -22.44
CA LEU A 3 -14.33 -2.34 -22.26
C LEU A 3 -13.09 -2.11 -23.13
N GLY A 4 -12.61 -3.14 -23.82
CA GLY A 4 -11.39 -3.04 -24.61
C GLY A 4 -10.10 -3.04 -23.79
N PHE A 5 -10.19 -3.27 -22.49
CA PHE A 5 -9.05 -3.36 -21.59
C PHE A 5 -9.10 -4.66 -20.80
N ALA A 6 -7.98 -5.35 -20.70
CA ALA A 6 -7.85 -6.44 -19.74
C ALA A 6 -7.53 -5.84 -18.37
N LEU A 7 -7.97 -6.50 -17.30
CA LEU A 7 -7.68 -6.06 -15.94
C LEU A 7 -6.18 -5.94 -15.69
N GLN A 8 -5.38 -6.85 -16.26
CA GLN A 8 -3.92 -6.79 -16.17
C GLN A 8 -3.35 -5.53 -16.80
N ASP A 9 -3.90 -5.11 -17.94
CA ASP A 9 -3.44 -3.90 -18.61
C ASP A 9 -3.73 -2.66 -17.77
N VAL A 10 -4.89 -2.60 -17.15
CA VAL A 10 -5.26 -1.50 -16.26
C VAL A 10 -4.31 -1.47 -15.06
N SER A 11 -4.11 -2.60 -14.39
CA SER A 11 -3.24 -2.69 -13.22
C SER A 11 -1.80 -2.30 -13.55
N ARG A 12 -1.29 -2.73 -14.72
CA ARG A 12 0.09 -2.48 -15.14
C ARG A 12 0.32 -1.02 -15.51
N ASN A 13 -0.68 -0.36 -16.05
CA ASN A 13 -0.53 0.97 -16.64
C ASN A 13 -1.10 2.10 -15.79
N LEU A 14 -1.74 1.81 -14.67
CA LEU A 14 -2.14 2.85 -13.74
C LEU A 14 -0.88 3.50 -13.14
N PRO A 15 -0.80 4.85 -13.17
CA PRO A 15 0.33 5.54 -12.56
C PRO A 15 0.17 5.53 -11.05
N GLY A 16 0.99 4.76 -10.37
CA GLY A 16 0.98 4.72 -8.92
C GLY A 16 1.27 3.34 -8.38
N ALA A 17 1.78 3.30 -7.17
CA ALA A 17 2.04 2.08 -6.43
C ALA A 17 0.76 1.67 -5.70
N PHE A 18 0.34 0.43 -5.89
CA PHE A 18 -0.97 -0.03 -5.45
C PHE A 18 -0.87 -1.38 -4.75
N LEU A 19 -1.63 -1.54 -3.67
CA LEU A 19 -1.59 -2.70 -2.78
C LEU A 19 -3.00 -3.06 -2.33
N ILE A 20 -3.27 -4.35 -2.16
CA ILE A 20 -4.45 -4.84 -1.46
C ILE A 20 -4.00 -5.79 -0.36
N TYR A 21 -4.47 -5.57 0.87
CA TYR A 21 -4.19 -6.48 1.97
C TYR A 21 -5.43 -6.67 2.86
N ILE A 22 -5.44 -7.75 3.63
CA ILE A 22 -6.57 -8.09 4.50
C ILE A 22 -6.70 -7.04 5.61
N ALA A 23 -7.90 -6.52 5.80
CA ALA A 23 -8.21 -5.51 6.81
C ALA A 23 -8.73 -6.18 8.08
N ASP A 24 -7.80 -6.73 8.85
CA ASP A 24 -8.07 -7.37 10.12
C ASP A 24 -6.94 -6.97 11.06
N LYS A 25 -7.28 -6.58 12.29
CA LYS A 25 -6.29 -6.08 13.27
C LYS A 25 -5.22 -7.13 13.61
N THR A 26 -5.52 -8.40 13.39
CA THR A 26 -4.58 -9.50 13.65
C THR A 26 -4.05 -10.16 12.38
N ASN A 27 -4.50 -9.73 11.21
CA ASN A 27 -4.10 -10.33 9.94
C ASN A 27 -4.05 -9.26 8.85
N ASP A 28 -2.84 -8.89 8.45
CA ASP A 28 -2.60 -7.88 7.42
C ASP A 28 -1.99 -8.50 6.16
N ARG A 29 -2.39 -9.74 5.84
CA ARG A 29 -1.81 -10.49 4.73
C ARG A 29 -1.99 -9.75 3.40
N ILE A 30 -0.90 -9.59 2.66
CA ILE A 30 -0.89 -8.97 1.34
C ILE A 30 -1.52 -9.94 0.33
N LEU A 31 -2.50 -9.44 -0.40
CA LEU A 31 -3.21 -10.21 -1.44
C LEU A 31 -2.76 -9.83 -2.84
N PHE A 32 -2.37 -8.58 -3.05
CA PHE A 32 -1.97 -8.07 -4.36
C PHE A 32 -1.07 -6.86 -4.21
N ALA A 33 -0.13 -6.71 -5.13
CA ALA A 33 0.66 -5.50 -5.32
C ALA A 33 0.92 -5.35 -6.82
N ASN A 34 0.83 -4.13 -7.34
CA ASN A 34 1.15 -3.90 -8.74
C ASN A 34 2.66 -3.80 -8.94
N GLN A 35 3.08 -3.86 -10.21
CA GLN A 35 4.51 -3.89 -10.54
C GLN A 35 5.24 -2.62 -10.07
N GLU A 36 4.59 -1.47 -10.12
CA GLU A 36 5.19 -0.22 -9.66
C GLU A 36 5.56 -0.29 -8.18
N LEU A 37 4.68 -0.84 -7.33
CA LEU A 37 4.98 -1.01 -5.91
C LEU A 37 6.08 -2.04 -5.69
N ILE A 38 6.02 -3.16 -6.41
CA ILE A 38 7.02 -4.22 -6.33
C ILE A 38 8.42 -3.66 -6.62
N GLU A 39 8.55 -2.91 -7.70
CA GLU A 39 9.83 -2.29 -8.08
C GLU A 39 10.25 -1.20 -7.11
N PHE A 40 9.30 -0.41 -6.61
CA PHE A 40 9.59 0.59 -5.59
C PHE A 40 10.21 -0.05 -4.33
N ALA A 41 9.70 -1.23 -3.94
CA ALA A 41 10.24 -1.97 -2.80
C ALA A 41 11.62 -2.57 -3.08
N GLY A 42 12.08 -2.58 -4.33
CA GLY A 42 13.34 -3.17 -4.72
C GLY A 42 13.25 -4.64 -5.09
N CYS A 43 12.07 -5.10 -5.47
CA CYS A 43 11.82 -6.48 -5.88
C CYS A 43 11.52 -6.53 -7.38
N LYS A 44 11.76 -7.69 -7.99
CA LYS A 44 11.56 -7.85 -9.44
C LYS A 44 10.15 -8.36 -9.79
N ASP A 45 9.55 -9.15 -8.91
CA ASP A 45 8.25 -9.76 -9.14
C ASP A 45 7.47 -9.93 -7.83
N PHE A 46 6.23 -10.37 -7.95
CA PHE A 46 5.34 -10.52 -6.81
C PHE A 46 5.83 -11.58 -5.82
N ASP A 47 6.38 -12.68 -6.32
CA ASP A 47 6.88 -13.75 -5.44
C ASP A 47 8.03 -13.26 -4.56
N GLU A 48 8.96 -12.50 -5.14
CA GLU A 48 10.05 -11.89 -4.38
C GLU A 48 9.52 -10.88 -3.36
N PHE A 49 8.53 -10.09 -3.76
CA PHE A 49 7.90 -9.11 -2.87
C PHE A 49 7.23 -9.80 -1.68
N LEU A 50 6.48 -10.89 -1.90
CA LEU A 50 5.85 -11.64 -0.83
C LEU A 50 6.90 -12.27 0.10
N ALA A 51 7.97 -12.81 -0.46
CA ALA A 51 9.05 -13.39 0.35
C ALA A 51 9.73 -12.32 1.21
N TYR A 52 10.03 -11.16 0.62
CA TYR A 52 10.67 -10.06 1.34
C TYR A 52 9.80 -9.56 2.49
N THR A 53 8.49 -9.40 2.26
CA THR A 53 7.57 -8.82 3.25
C THR A 53 7.02 -9.88 4.22
N ASP A 54 7.33 -11.15 4.01
CA ASP A 54 6.68 -12.26 4.72
C ASP A 54 5.16 -12.16 4.61
N GLN A 55 4.68 -11.70 3.45
CA GLN A 55 3.26 -11.50 3.11
C GLN A 55 2.53 -10.53 4.04
N ARG A 56 3.25 -9.69 4.81
CA ARG A 56 2.63 -8.80 5.80
C ARG A 56 2.82 -7.34 5.43
N PHE A 57 1.73 -6.59 5.42
CA PHE A 57 1.75 -5.15 5.17
C PHE A 57 2.67 -4.42 6.15
N ARG A 58 2.62 -4.77 7.45
CA ARG A 58 3.42 -4.08 8.45
C ARG A 58 4.92 -4.13 8.15
N ASN A 59 5.38 -5.14 7.42
CA ASN A 59 6.80 -5.27 7.08
C ASN A 59 7.26 -4.30 5.99
N LEU A 60 6.34 -3.55 5.39
CA LEU A 60 6.66 -2.41 4.54
C LEU A 60 6.92 -1.13 5.33
N ILE A 61 6.69 -1.16 6.65
CA ILE A 61 6.80 0.01 7.52
C ILE A 61 8.06 -0.13 8.36
N HIS A 62 8.80 0.99 8.48
CA HIS A 62 9.98 1.04 9.36
C HIS A 62 9.62 0.45 10.73
N PRO A 63 10.45 -0.46 11.29
CA PRO A 63 10.10 -1.15 12.53
C PRO A 63 9.69 -0.25 13.69
N GLU A 64 10.31 0.92 13.81
CA GLU A 64 9.99 1.86 14.87
C GLU A 64 8.63 2.54 14.70
N GLU A 65 8.04 2.46 13.50
CA GLU A 65 6.78 3.14 13.18
C GLU A 65 5.60 2.19 13.05
N GLN A 66 5.82 0.89 13.06
CA GLN A 66 4.77 -0.10 12.80
C GLN A 66 3.55 0.07 13.69
N ASP A 67 3.76 0.13 15.00
CA ASP A 67 2.64 0.22 15.94
C ASP A 67 1.89 1.53 15.83
N ALA A 68 2.60 2.64 15.69
CA ALA A 68 1.98 3.96 15.55
C ALA A 68 1.15 4.06 14.26
N VAL A 69 1.66 3.53 13.16
CA VAL A 69 0.96 3.54 11.87
C VAL A 69 -0.29 2.69 11.93
N GLU A 70 -0.19 1.47 12.45
CA GLU A 70 -1.34 0.58 12.58
C GLU A 70 -2.43 1.19 13.47
N THR A 71 -2.03 1.79 14.59
CA THR A 71 -2.95 2.47 15.49
C THR A 71 -3.67 3.62 14.78
N SER A 72 -2.93 4.42 14.02
CA SER A 72 -3.50 5.55 13.28
C SER A 72 -4.50 5.08 12.23
N ILE A 73 -4.15 4.05 11.45
CA ILE A 73 -5.03 3.50 10.43
C ILE A 73 -6.37 3.08 11.06
N TRP A 74 -6.32 2.24 12.08
CA TRP A 74 -7.54 1.70 12.68
C TRP A 74 -8.34 2.76 13.42
N LYS A 75 -7.69 3.74 14.04
CA LYS A 75 -8.39 4.85 14.67
C LYS A 75 -9.20 5.65 13.64
N GLN A 76 -8.63 5.89 12.46
CA GLN A 76 -9.33 6.57 11.39
C GLN A 76 -10.49 5.74 10.84
N ILE A 77 -10.26 4.45 10.59
CA ILE A 77 -11.29 3.55 10.04
C ILE A 77 -12.45 3.38 11.01
N ASP A 78 -12.19 3.29 12.30
CA ASP A 78 -13.22 3.15 13.33
C ASP A 78 -14.00 4.47 13.54
N SER A 79 -13.54 5.57 13.00
CA SER A 79 -14.22 6.86 13.08
C SER A 79 -15.30 6.97 11.99
N GLU A 80 -16.49 7.38 12.36
CA GLU A 80 -17.60 7.60 11.42
C GLU A 80 -17.28 8.69 10.38
N LYS A 81 -16.35 9.56 10.70
CA LYS A 81 -15.98 10.69 9.82
C LYS A 81 -15.02 10.32 8.72
N SER A 82 -14.43 9.12 8.76
CA SER A 82 -13.38 8.74 7.81
C SER A 82 -13.91 8.43 6.40
N GLY A 83 -15.20 8.05 6.27
CA GLY A 83 -15.76 7.60 5.01
C GLY A 83 -15.05 6.34 4.48
N ASN A 84 -14.61 5.47 5.40
CA ASN A 84 -13.85 4.24 5.11
C ASN A 84 -12.45 4.48 4.56
N ASN A 85 -11.90 5.68 4.74
CA ASN A 85 -10.55 6.02 4.26
C ASN A 85 -9.60 6.28 5.43
N ASP A 86 -8.33 5.98 5.21
CA ASP A 86 -7.25 6.38 6.12
C ASP A 86 -6.13 7.03 5.33
N TYR A 87 -5.37 7.88 6.00
CA TYR A 87 -4.24 8.63 5.44
C TYR A 87 -3.12 8.60 6.46
N VAL A 88 -1.96 8.10 6.06
CA VAL A 88 -0.82 8.03 6.98
C VAL A 88 0.49 8.21 6.21
N LYS A 89 1.45 8.86 6.86
CA LYS A 89 2.82 8.93 6.37
C LYS A 89 3.68 7.98 7.18
N PHE A 90 4.61 7.31 6.49
CA PHE A 90 5.58 6.48 7.18
C PHE A 90 6.85 6.31 6.33
N ARG A 91 7.91 5.79 6.94
CA ARG A 91 9.10 5.39 6.23
C ARG A 91 8.90 3.99 5.69
N PHE A 92 8.85 3.88 4.36
CA PHE A 92 8.70 2.61 3.65
C PHE A 92 10.02 1.86 3.64
N ALA A 93 9.99 0.59 4.06
CA ALA A 93 11.18 -0.27 4.16
C ALA A 93 11.44 -0.95 2.82
N LYS A 94 12.51 -0.56 2.13
CA LYS A 94 12.93 -1.17 0.87
C LYS A 94 13.80 -2.39 1.13
N LYS A 95 13.83 -3.30 0.16
CA LYS A 95 14.58 -4.56 0.29
C LYS A 95 16.08 -4.35 0.49
N ASP A 96 16.64 -3.26 -0.05
CA ASP A 96 18.07 -2.95 0.10
C ASP A 96 18.43 -2.38 1.48
N GLY A 97 17.48 -2.29 2.40
CA GLY A 97 17.70 -1.78 3.74
C GLY A 97 17.54 -0.27 3.88
N THR A 98 17.25 0.44 2.79
CA THR A 98 16.97 1.87 2.85
C THR A 98 15.50 2.13 3.09
N TYR A 99 15.19 3.39 3.45
CA TYR A 99 13.83 3.82 3.74
C TYR A 99 13.47 5.03 2.90
N ARG A 100 12.20 5.12 2.52
CA ARG A 100 11.68 6.27 1.77
C ARG A 100 10.41 6.78 2.44
N PRO A 101 10.32 8.08 2.72
CA PRO A 101 9.06 8.64 3.20
C PRO A 101 7.97 8.49 2.15
N VAL A 102 6.85 7.91 2.54
CA VAL A 102 5.70 7.73 1.66
C VAL A 102 4.44 8.26 2.32
N PHE A 103 3.48 8.60 1.46
CA PHE A 103 2.11 8.91 1.85
C PHE A 103 1.23 7.74 1.41
N ASP A 104 0.45 7.23 2.35
CA ASP A 104 -0.41 6.05 2.18
C ASP A 104 -1.86 6.50 2.30
N HIS A 105 -2.65 6.28 1.26
CA HIS A 105 -4.09 6.46 1.29
C HIS A 105 -4.74 5.10 1.15
N GLY A 106 -5.38 4.64 2.21
CA GLY A 106 -6.09 3.37 2.24
C GLY A 106 -7.60 3.54 2.28
N ARG A 107 -8.29 2.58 1.71
CA ARG A 107 -9.75 2.50 1.78
C ARG A 107 -10.16 1.09 2.15
N ILE A 108 -10.97 0.95 3.20
CA ILE A 108 -11.50 -0.35 3.59
C ILE A 108 -12.72 -0.68 2.73
N VAL A 109 -12.73 -1.90 2.19
CA VAL A 109 -13.78 -2.37 1.28
C VAL A 109 -14.14 -3.79 1.69
N LYS A 110 -15.43 -4.11 1.66
CA LYS A 110 -15.86 -5.50 1.89
C LYS A 110 -15.69 -6.29 0.60
N SER A 111 -14.79 -7.26 0.62
CA SER A 111 -14.53 -8.12 -0.53
C SER A 111 -15.44 -9.33 -0.49
N ARG A 112 -15.65 -9.92 -1.67
CA ARG A 112 -16.51 -11.09 -1.81
C ARG A 112 -15.94 -12.35 -1.15
N TYR A 113 -14.60 -12.52 -1.24
CA TYR A 113 -13.94 -13.76 -0.81
C TYR A 113 -13.13 -13.61 0.48
N TYR A 114 -12.67 -12.38 0.78
CA TYR A 114 -11.69 -12.16 1.84
C TYR A 114 -12.23 -11.39 3.03
N GLY A 115 -13.53 -11.04 3.01
CA GLY A 115 -14.08 -10.13 4.01
C GLY A 115 -13.57 -8.71 3.78
N ASN A 116 -13.22 -8.00 4.84
CA ASN A 116 -12.71 -6.64 4.68
C ASN A 116 -11.27 -6.66 4.20
N VAL A 117 -10.99 -5.79 3.22
CA VAL A 117 -9.65 -5.58 2.68
C VAL A 117 -9.37 -4.09 2.58
N PHE A 118 -8.09 -3.73 2.61
CA PHE A 118 -7.64 -2.37 2.28
C PHE A 118 -7.17 -2.32 0.84
N TYR A 119 -7.68 -1.33 0.09
CA TYR A 119 -7.12 -0.89 -1.18
C TYR A 119 -6.24 0.31 -0.86
N VAL A 120 -4.98 0.29 -1.28
CA VAL A 120 -4.00 1.28 -0.83
C VAL A 120 -3.22 1.85 -2.01
N LEU A 121 -3.14 3.18 -2.07
CA LEU A 121 -2.21 3.89 -2.94
C LEU A 121 -1.06 4.42 -2.09
N ILE A 122 0.16 4.20 -2.56
CA ILE A 122 1.37 4.64 -1.89
C ILE A 122 2.10 5.62 -2.81
N MET A 123 2.39 6.81 -2.30
CA MET A 123 3.07 7.86 -3.04
C MET A 123 4.40 8.20 -2.38
N ASP A 124 5.45 8.29 -3.21
CA ASP A 124 6.78 8.69 -2.76
C ASP A 124 6.77 10.19 -2.46
N CYS A 125 6.90 10.57 -1.19
CA CYS A 125 6.88 11.97 -0.78
C CYS A 125 8.00 12.78 -1.42
N ALA A 126 9.19 12.21 -1.55
CA ALA A 126 10.32 12.91 -2.14
C ALA A 126 10.08 13.24 -3.61
N LEU A 127 9.44 12.34 -4.34
CA LEU A 127 9.12 12.54 -5.74
C LEU A 127 8.06 13.65 -5.91
N ILE A 128 7.03 13.64 -5.08
CA ILE A 128 5.97 14.65 -5.10
C ILE A 128 6.58 16.03 -4.81
N ASP A 129 7.38 16.14 -3.76
CA ASP A 129 8.02 17.39 -3.38
C ASP A 129 8.91 17.93 -4.50
N SER A 130 9.66 17.03 -5.17
CA SER A 130 10.53 17.40 -6.28
C SER A 130 9.75 18.03 -7.44
N TYR A 131 8.58 17.47 -7.78
CA TYR A 131 7.76 18.01 -8.87
C TYR A 131 7.01 19.26 -8.45
N TYR A 132 6.56 19.34 -7.23
CA TYR A 132 5.89 20.53 -6.69
C TYR A 132 6.81 21.75 -6.75
N ASP A 133 8.08 21.59 -6.38
CA ASP A 133 9.05 22.68 -6.36
C ASP A 133 9.39 23.21 -7.77
N LYS A 134 9.08 22.45 -8.81
CA LYS A 134 9.31 22.87 -10.22
C LYS A 134 8.15 23.66 -10.80
N MET A 135 7.03 23.70 -10.11
CA MET A 135 5.86 24.41 -10.57
C MET A 135 5.92 25.88 -10.21
#